data_38c7eddb68351af8a978648b6ad58a7e
#
_entry.id   38c7eddb68351af8a978648b6ad58a7e
#
_cell.length_a   1.000
_cell.length_b   1.000
_cell.length_c   1.000
_cell.angle_alpha   90.00
_cell.angle_beta   90.00
_cell.angle_gamma   90.00
#
_symmetry.space_group_name_H-M   'P 1'
#
loop_
_entity.id
_entity.type
_entity.pdbx_description
1 polymer ?
#
loop_
_entity_poly.entity_id
_entity_poly.type
_entity_poly.pdbx_seq_one_letter_code
_entity_poly.pdbx_strand_id
1 'polypeptide(L)'
;MFGEIRNREGEKIDYSLHASNERSDFIVIIGHGVTGNKDRPFILELAKGLEMASIPTLRISFTGNGDSEGSFADCTISKETEDLGSVLDAVGDRKICYIGHSMGGAVGVKRASSDSRIDVLISLAGMVHTQEFAQREFGEEIPDQGCMWEEESCPLSSDYMNDMAKLNTLVDLGAQINVPWLLVHGTEDDVVPISDANDILANAANNPEFFEIAGADHVFSNESLQVMVNKVVEWVKSQAN
;
A
#
# COMPACT_ATOMS: atom_id res chain seq x y z
N MET A 1 7.74 15.59 14.24
CA MET A 1 8.51 14.33 13.99
C MET A 1 7.98 13.29 14.98
N PHE A 2 7.66 12.07 14.51
CA PHE A 2 6.98 11.04 15.33
C PHE A 2 7.95 10.24 16.24
N GLY A 3 9.24 10.57 16.24
CA GLY A 3 10.25 9.77 16.94
C GLY A 3 10.51 8.44 16.22
N GLU A 4 11.04 7.47 16.94
CA GLU A 4 11.24 6.12 16.42
C GLU A 4 9.91 5.35 16.49
N ILE A 5 9.47 4.79 15.35
CA ILE A 5 8.27 3.96 15.27
C ILE A 5 8.72 2.50 15.33
N ARG A 6 8.14 1.72 16.24
CA ARG A 6 8.38 0.29 16.35
C ARG A 6 7.07 -0.48 16.27
N ASN A 7 7.13 -1.64 15.61
CA ASN A 7 6.01 -2.56 15.59
C ASN A 7 5.86 -3.32 16.93
N ARG A 8 4.88 -4.20 17.04
CA ARG A 8 4.60 -4.98 18.26
C ARG A 8 5.70 -5.96 18.63
N GLU A 9 6.56 -6.33 17.67
CA GLU A 9 7.71 -7.21 17.88
C GLU A 9 8.95 -6.42 18.29
N GLY A 10 8.86 -5.09 18.36
CA GLY A 10 9.94 -4.19 18.72
C GLY A 10 10.84 -3.81 17.54
N GLU A 11 10.51 -4.22 16.32
CA GLU A 11 11.27 -3.90 15.11
C GLU A 11 10.99 -2.47 14.67
N LYS A 12 12.05 -1.74 14.31
CA LYS A 12 11.95 -0.37 13.83
C LYS A 12 11.35 -0.32 12.42
N ILE A 13 10.35 0.55 12.26
CA ILE A 13 9.79 0.92 10.95
C ILE A 13 10.47 2.20 10.48
N ASP A 14 11.18 2.12 9.36
CA ASP A 14 11.82 3.27 8.75
C ASP A 14 10.82 4.11 7.96
N TYR A 15 10.94 5.44 8.10
CA TYR A 15 10.02 6.36 7.44
C TYR A 15 10.70 7.67 7.04
N SER A 16 10.08 8.36 6.09
CA SER A 16 10.44 9.74 5.70
C SER A 16 9.19 10.62 5.73
N LEU A 17 9.28 11.74 6.44
CA LEU A 17 8.20 12.72 6.54
C LEU A 17 8.44 13.89 5.59
N HIS A 18 7.48 14.11 4.70
CA HIS A 18 7.35 15.30 3.87
C HIS A 18 6.33 16.23 4.53
N ALA A 19 6.78 17.33 5.10
CA ALA A 19 5.90 18.22 5.84
C ALA A 19 6.25 19.68 5.58
N SER A 20 5.34 20.38 4.90
CA SER A 20 5.32 21.85 4.88
C SER A 20 4.63 22.43 6.11
N ASN A 21 3.78 21.65 6.82
CA ASN A 21 3.07 22.04 8.03
C ASN A 21 2.90 20.84 8.99
N GLU A 22 3.77 20.69 9.97
CA GLU A 22 3.73 19.61 10.97
C GLU A 22 2.50 19.62 11.89
N ARG A 23 1.70 20.69 11.88
CA ARG A 23 0.52 20.88 12.73
C ARG A 23 -0.80 20.57 12.02
N SER A 24 -0.76 20.04 10.80
CA SER A 24 -1.98 19.64 10.12
C SER A 24 -2.68 18.50 10.88
N ASP A 25 -3.99 18.61 11.02
CA ASP A 25 -4.84 17.55 11.55
C ASP A 25 -5.08 16.42 10.53
N PHE A 26 -4.57 16.54 9.30
CA PHE A 26 -4.63 15.56 8.24
C PHE A 26 -3.22 15.10 7.85
N ILE A 27 -3.05 13.82 7.61
CA ILE A 27 -1.79 13.24 7.14
C ILE A 27 -2.02 12.09 6.15
N VAL A 28 -1.16 12.00 5.14
CA VAL A 28 -1.10 10.87 4.23
C VAL A 28 -0.01 9.90 4.68
N ILE A 29 -0.30 8.60 4.66
CA ILE A 29 0.67 7.51 4.86
C ILE A 29 0.74 6.72 3.56
N ILE A 30 1.96 6.50 3.02
CA ILE A 30 2.17 5.74 1.79
C ILE A 30 2.92 4.45 2.11
N GLY A 31 2.28 3.30 1.82
CA GLY A 31 2.85 1.95 1.89
C GLY A 31 3.19 1.41 0.50
N HIS A 32 4.27 0.64 0.43
CA HIS A 32 4.79 0.03 -0.80
C HIS A 32 4.23 -1.37 -1.05
N GLY A 33 4.52 -1.94 -2.23
CA GLY A 33 4.22 -3.32 -2.59
C GLY A 33 5.34 -4.29 -2.21
N VAL A 34 5.13 -5.59 -2.53
CA VAL A 34 6.12 -6.65 -2.31
C VAL A 34 7.46 -6.27 -2.94
N THR A 35 8.57 -6.65 -2.31
CA THR A 35 9.95 -6.28 -2.68
C THR A 35 10.22 -4.77 -2.77
N GLY A 36 9.24 -3.95 -2.36
CA GLY A 36 9.35 -2.49 -2.39
C GLY A 36 9.97 -1.90 -1.14
N ASN A 37 10.04 -0.58 -1.12
CA ASN A 37 10.36 0.23 0.07
C ASN A 37 9.86 1.67 -0.16
N LYS A 38 9.98 2.50 0.87
CA LYS A 38 9.54 3.91 0.82
C LYS A 38 10.19 4.78 -0.26
N ASP A 39 11.32 4.37 -0.81
CA ASP A 39 12.14 5.15 -1.75
C ASP A 39 11.96 4.74 -3.23
N ARG A 40 10.95 3.93 -3.53
CA ARG A 40 10.57 3.65 -4.93
C ARG A 40 10.26 4.96 -5.67
N PRO A 41 10.75 5.13 -6.92
CA PRO A 41 10.67 6.41 -7.65
C PRO A 41 9.26 7.01 -7.69
N PHE A 42 8.23 6.21 -8.00
CA PHE A 42 6.85 6.71 -8.06
C PHE A 42 6.29 7.14 -6.69
N ILE A 43 6.70 6.49 -5.59
CA ILE A 43 6.34 6.88 -4.22
C ILE A 43 6.98 8.23 -3.86
N LEU A 44 8.25 8.42 -4.25
CA LEU A 44 8.95 9.70 -4.07
C LEU A 44 8.27 10.84 -4.81
N GLU A 45 7.89 10.63 -6.08
CA GLU A 45 7.22 11.66 -6.88
C GLU A 45 5.81 11.97 -6.35
N LEU A 46 5.07 10.95 -5.92
CA LEU A 46 3.76 11.15 -5.28
C LEU A 46 3.90 11.97 -3.99
N ALA A 47 4.84 11.61 -3.13
CA ALA A 47 5.07 12.35 -1.87
C ALA A 47 5.50 13.80 -2.11
N LYS A 48 6.34 14.08 -3.12
CA LYS A 48 6.67 15.44 -3.54
C LYS A 48 5.45 16.21 -4.04
N GLY A 49 4.60 15.57 -4.85
CA GLY A 49 3.36 16.18 -5.32
C GLY A 49 2.42 16.59 -4.18
N LEU A 50 2.27 15.72 -3.18
CA LEU A 50 1.48 16.00 -1.97
C LEU A 50 2.12 17.11 -1.12
N GLU A 51 3.44 17.10 -0.95
CA GLU A 51 4.17 18.17 -0.24
C GLU A 51 4.02 19.53 -0.92
N MET A 52 4.10 19.58 -2.25
CA MET A 52 3.85 20.81 -3.02
C MET A 52 2.40 21.32 -2.85
N ALA A 53 1.47 20.42 -2.59
CA ALA A 53 0.09 20.74 -2.24
C ALA A 53 -0.11 21.09 -0.75
N SER A 54 0.98 21.17 0.03
CA SER A 54 0.98 21.41 1.48
C SER A 54 0.28 20.33 2.31
N ILE A 55 0.30 19.09 1.84
CA ILE A 55 -0.27 17.91 2.51
C ILE A 55 0.87 17.13 3.18
N PRO A 56 0.92 17.04 4.52
CA PRO A 56 1.89 16.22 5.21
C PRO A 56 1.80 14.77 4.80
N THR A 57 2.94 14.18 4.44
CA THR A 57 3.01 12.82 3.91
C THR A 57 4.10 12.02 4.57
N LEU A 58 3.76 10.85 5.08
CA LEU A 58 4.66 9.87 5.67
C LEU A 58 4.83 8.70 4.69
N ARG A 59 6.03 8.52 4.13
CA ARG A 59 6.39 7.31 3.39
C ARG A 59 7.01 6.31 4.35
N ILE A 60 6.55 5.07 4.35
CA ILE A 60 7.05 4.02 5.23
C ILE A 60 7.68 2.87 4.44
N SER A 61 8.69 2.23 5.01
CA SER A 61 9.09 0.87 4.63
C SER A 61 8.54 -0.08 5.69
N PHE A 62 7.76 -1.09 5.30
CA PHE A 62 7.33 -2.13 6.24
C PHE A 62 8.53 -2.91 6.77
N THR A 63 8.40 -3.55 7.93
CA THR A 63 9.51 -4.32 8.53
C THR A 63 10.02 -5.40 7.58
N GLY A 64 11.33 -5.62 7.58
CA GLY A 64 12.03 -6.49 6.63
C GLY A 64 12.32 -5.85 5.26
N ASN A 65 11.90 -4.59 5.02
CA ASN A 65 12.12 -3.89 3.75
C ASN A 65 12.89 -2.58 3.95
N GLY A 66 13.70 -2.21 2.96
CA GLY A 66 14.49 -0.98 2.99
C GLY A 66 15.42 -0.92 4.21
N ASP A 67 15.37 0.20 4.94
CA ASP A 67 16.15 0.42 6.18
C ASP A 67 15.36 0.08 7.47
N SER A 68 14.20 -0.56 7.34
CA SER A 68 13.46 -1.09 8.49
C SER A 68 14.13 -2.32 9.06
N GLU A 69 14.00 -2.52 10.39
CA GLU A 69 14.44 -3.75 11.05
C GLU A 69 13.53 -4.93 10.67
N GLY A 70 13.94 -6.15 11.02
CA GLY A 70 13.24 -7.40 10.68
C GLY A 70 13.87 -8.12 9.50
N SER A 71 13.25 -9.23 9.11
CA SER A 71 13.70 -10.07 8.00
C SER A 71 12.72 -9.99 6.84
N PHE A 72 13.22 -9.89 5.61
CA PHE A 72 12.35 -9.95 4.43
C PHE A 72 11.58 -11.29 4.36
N ALA A 73 12.16 -12.39 4.84
CA ALA A 73 11.48 -13.67 4.88
C ALA A 73 10.18 -13.67 5.73
N ASP A 74 10.07 -12.73 6.69
CA ASP A 74 8.89 -12.60 7.55
C ASP A 74 7.82 -11.65 6.97
N CYS A 75 8.10 -11.01 5.81
CA CYS A 75 7.18 -10.06 5.17
C CYS A 75 5.95 -10.79 4.64
N THR A 76 4.79 -10.51 5.23
CA THR A 76 3.48 -11.02 4.81
C THR A 76 2.46 -9.90 4.85
N ILE A 77 1.34 -10.02 4.13
CA ILE A 77 0.24 -9.05 4.22
C ILE A 77 -0.24 -8.91 5.66
N SER A 78 -0.31 -10.02 6.39
CA SER A 78 -0.76 -10.01 7.79
C SER A 78 0.20 -9.23 8.68
N LYS A 79 1.52 -9.45 8.57
CA LYS A 79 2.53 -8.70 9.34
C LYS A 79 2.54 -7.22 8.97
N GLU A 80 2.54 -6.89 7.69
CA GLU A 80 2.52 -5.48 7.24
C GLU A 80 1.23 -4.74 7.65
N THR A 81 0.10 -5.47 7.77
CA THR A 81 -1.14 -4.92 8.34
C THR A 81 -0.95 -4.53 9.82
N GLU A 82 -0.21 -5.32 10.62
CA GLU A 82 0.10 -4.98 12.01
C GLU A 82 1.14 -3.85 12.10
N ASP A 83 2.13 -3.82 11.21
CA ASP A 83 3.08 -2.71 11.07
C ASP A 83 2.33 -1.38 10.80
N LEU A 84 1.40 -1.39 9.85
CA LEU A 84 0.55 -0.23 9.59
C LEU A 84 -0.19 0.20 10.86
N GLY A 85 -0.73 -0.75 11.64
CA GLY A 85 -1.36 -0.45 12.92
C GLY A 85 -0.45 0.29 13.89
N SER A 86 0.83 -0.09 13.95
CA SER A 86 1.83 0.57 14.79
C SER A 86 2.18 1.98 14.29
N VAL A 87 2.17 2.19 12.97
CA VAL A 87 2.31 3.52 12.37
C VAL A 87 1.11 4.41 12.71
N LEU A 88 -0.12 3.87 12.64
CA LEU A 88 -1.33 4.60 13.05
C LEU A 88 -1.28 5.00 14.52
N ASP A 89 -0.78 4.12 15.42
CA ASP A 89 -0.59 4.43 16.84
C ASP A 89 0.39 5.60 17.02
N ALA A 90 1.48 5.64 16.27
CA ALA A 90 2.49 6.70 16.35
C ALA A 90 2.01 8.04 15.77
N VAL A 91 1.15 8.01 14.76
CA VAL A 91 0.56 9.22 14.14
C VAL A 91 -0.49 9.86 15.06
N GLY A 92 -1.20 9.04 15.86
CA GLY A 92 -2.19 9.51 16.83
C GLY A 92 -3.52 9.97 16.21
N ASP A 93 -4.19 10.94 16.85
CA ASP A 93 -5.58 11.32 16.57
C ASP A 93 -5.77 12.21 15.31
N ARG A 94 -4.87 12.11 14.33
CA ARG A 94 -5.01 12.85 13.06
C ARG A 94 -5.98 12.12 12.13
N LYS A 95 -6.64 12.87 11.25
CA LYS A 95 -7.36 12.31 10.10
C LYS A 95 -6.34 11.68 9.15
N ILE A 96 -6.45 10.39 8.90
CA ILE A 96 -5.45 9.62 8.16
C ILE A 96 -5.96 9.19 6.80
N CYS A 97 -5.23 9.56 5.76
CA CYS A 97 -5.35 8.96 4.44
C CYS A 97 -4.24 7.92 4.27
N TYR A 98 -4.61 6.65 4.06
CA TYR A 98 -3.65 5.62 3.69
C TYR A 98 -3.65 5.39 2.18
N ILE A 99 -2.48 5.40 1.57
CA ILE A 99 -2.24 5.07 0.17
C ILE A 99 -1.39 3.81 0.12
N GLY A 100 -1.92 2.74 -0.45
CA GLY A 100 -1.20 1.47 -0.62
C GLY A 100 -1.01 1.12 -2.09
N HIS A 101 0.22 0.74 -2.47
CA HIS A 101 0.53 0.24 -3.81
C HIS A 101 0.63 -1.28 -3.80
N SER A 102 0.03 -1.96 -4.80
CA SER A 102 0.17 -3.40 -4.99
C SER A 102 -0.21 -4.19 -3.72
N MET A 103 0.70 -4.97 -3.13
CA MET A 103 0.51 -5.63 -1.82
C MET A 103 0.20 -4.63 -0.70
N GLY A 104 0.77 -3.41 -0.72
CA GLY A 104 0.39 -2.34 0.21
C GLY A 104 -1.07 -1.91 0.05
N GLY A 105 -1.67 -2.07 -1.13
CA GLY A 105 -3.11 -1.94 -1.35
C GLY A 105 -3.91 -3.00 -0.60
N ALA A 106 -3.47 -4.27 -0.64
CA ALA A 106 -4.05 -5.36 0.14
C ALA A 106 -3.96 -5.09 1.66
N VAL A 107 -2.80 -4.58 2.12
CA VAL A 107 -2.60 -4.14 3.51
C VAL A 107 -3.62 -3.06 3.89
N GLY A 108 -3.83 -2.07 3.03
CA GLY A 108 -4.80 -0.99 3.21
C GLY A 108 -6.23 -1.50 3.32
N VAL A 109 -6.65 -2.35 2.40
CA VAL A 109 -7.98 -3.00 2.41
C VAL A 109 -8.19 -3.79 3.70
N LYS A 110 -7.22 -4.65 4.05
CA LYS A 110 -7.30 -5.47 5.26
C LYS A 110 -7.34 -4.62 6.53
N ARG A 111 -6.57 -3.53 6.59
CA ARG A 111 -6.57 -2.64 7.77
C ARG A 111 -7.84 -1.81 7.84
N ALA A 112 -8.24 -1.13 6.76
CA ALA A 112 -9.40 -0.25 6.74
C ALA A 112 -10.73 -0.99 6.99
N SER A 113 -10.82 -2.28 6.66
CA SER A 113 -12.02 -3.08 6.93
C SER A 113 -12.32 -3.29 8.42
N SER A 114 -11.31 -3.07 9.31
CA SER A 114 -11.43 -3.38 10.74
C SER A 114 -10.89 -2.28 11.68
N ASP A 115 -10.31 -1.21 11.14
CA ASP A 115 -9.69 -0.14 11.92
C ASP A 115 -10.21 1.24 11.48
N SER A 116 -11.02 1.84 12.34
CA SER A 116 -11.67 3.13 12.08
C SER A 116 -10.72 4.35 12.10
N ARG A 117 -9.43 4.17 12.34
CA ARG A 117 -8.44 5.26 12.30
C ARG A 117 -8.01 5.63 10.88
N ILE A 118 -8.28 4.76 9.90
CA ILE A 118 -8.14 5.14 8.49
C ILE A 118 -9.43 5.85 8.08
N ASP A 119 -9.33 7.15 7.79
CA ASP A 119 -10.46 8.00 7.40
C ASP A 119 -10.65 8.06 5.89
N VAL A 120 -9.57 7.80 5.14
CA VAL A 120 -9.52 7.89 3.67
C VAL A 120 -8.60 6.79 3.14
N LEU A 121 -9.02 6.08 2.10
CA LEU A 121 -8.24 4.99 1.50
C LEU A 121 -7.94 5.27 0.02
N ILE A 122 -6.72 4.95 -0.41
CA ILE A 122 -6.35 4.93 -1.83
C ILE A 122 -5.60 3.63 -2.13
N SER A 123 -6.04 2.92 -3.15
CA SER A 123 -5.37 1.74 -3.69
C SER A 123 -4.78 2.06 -5.06
N LEU A 124 -3.45 2.00 -5.18
CA LEU A 124 -2.71 2.16 -6.42
C LEU A 124 -2.32 0.78 -6.94
N ALA A 125 -2.86 0.35 -8.07
CA ALA A 125 -2.61 -0.99 -8.63
C ALA A 125 -2.75 -2.09 -7.56
N GLY A 126 -3.79 -1.96 -6.70
CA GLY A 126 -3.94 -2.75 -5.47
C GLY A 126 -4.30 -4.20 -5.75
N MET A 127 -3.57 -5.14 -5.13
CA MET A 127 -3.85 -6.57 -5.17
C MET A 127 -5.02 -6.90 -4.23
N VAL A 128 -5.92 -7.78 -4.67
CA VAL A 128 -6.98 -8.34 -3.82
C VAL A 128 -7.09 -9.87 -3.89
N HIS A 129 -6.71 -10.50 -5.00
CA HIS A 129 -6.67 -11.95 -5.17
C HIS A 129 -5.30 -12.51 -4.77
N THR A 130 -5.05 -12.57 -3.45
CA THR A 130 -3.72 -12.83 -2.89
C THR A 130 -3.17 -14.21 -3.25
N GLN A 131 -4.00 -15.27 -3.16
CA GLN A 131 -3.58 -16.63 -3.50
C GLN A 131 -3.28 -16.76 -5.00
N GLU A 132 -4.13 -16.20 -5.85
CA GLU A 132 -3.93 -16.24 -7.31
C GLU A 132 -2.66 -15.50 -7.71
N PHE A 133 -2.43 -14.33 -7.12
CA PHE A 133 -1.20 -13.57 -7.32
C PHE A 133 0.03 -14.42 -6.95
N ALA A 134 0.09 -14.95 -5.72
CA ALA A 134 1.23 -15.71 -5.26
C ALA A 134 1.48 -16.97 -6.12
N GLN A 135 0.41 -17.63 -6.56
CA GLN A 135 0.53 -18.81 -7.42
C GLN A 135 1.00 -18.46 -8.84
N ARG A 136 0.54 -17.33 -9.39
CA ARG A 136 0.93 -16.86 -10.73
C ARG A 136 2.38 -16.40 -10.76
N GLU A 137 2.80 -15.61 -9.78
CA GLU A 137 4.14 -15.02 -9.77
C GLU A 137 5.23 -15.96 -9.24
N PHE A 138 4.88 -16.81 -8.28
CA PHE A 138 5.88 -17.61 -7.52
C PHE A 138 5.55 -19.10 -7.43
N GLY A 139 4.50 -19.59 -8.08
CA GLY A 139 4.07 -20.98 -7.95
C GLY A 139 5.04 -22.02 -8.52
N GLU A 140 6.01 -21.61 -9.33
CA GLU A 140 7.09 -22.47 -9.84
C GLU A 140 8.34 -22.47 -8.95
N GLU A 141 8.43 -21.51 -8.02
CA GLU A 141 9.53 -21.40 -7.07
C GLU A 141 9.33 -22.35 -5.87
N ILE A 142 10.43 -22.78 -5.28
CA ILE A 142 10.40 -23.61 -4.06
C ILE A 142 10.54 -22.67 -2.86
N PRO A 143 9.50 -22.49 -2.03
CA PRO A 143 9.60 -21.67 -0.83
C PRO A 143 10.75 -22.10 0.07
N ASP A 144 11.38 -21.14 0.73
CA ASP A 144 12.58 -21.28 1.59
C ASP A 144 13.86 -21.71 0.85
N GLN A 145 13.82 -21.76 -0.50
CA GLN A 145 14.99 -22.07 -1.33
C GLN A 145 15.14 -21.12 -2.52
N GLY A 146 14.04 -20.59 -3.05
CA GLY A 146 14.01 -19.63 -4.15
C GLY A 146 13.89 -18.18 -3.70
N CYS A 147 13.88 -17.29 -4.66
CA CYS A 147 13.73 -15.85 -4.46
C CYS A 147 12.59 -15.31 -5.33
N MET A 148 11.93 -14.24 -4.88
CA MET A 148 10.92 -13.52 -5.67
C MET A 148 11.60 -12.85 -6.87
N TRP A 149 11.11 -13.15 -8.08
CA TRP A 149 11.62 -12.58 -9.35
C TRP A 149 13.15 -12.64 -9.50
N GLU A 150 13.77 -13.75 -9.08
CA GLU A 150 15.22 -13.98 -9.16
C GLU A 150 16.06 -12.96 -8.35
N GLU A 151 15.44 -12.18 -7.43
CA GLU A 151 16.13 -11.20 -6.60
C GLU A 151 16.63 -11.84 -5.31
N GLU A 152 17.94 -12.04 -5.18
CA GLU A 152 18.58 -12.73 -4.04
C GLU A 152 18.28 -12.05 -2.69
N SER A 153 18.05 -10.73 -2.68
CA SER A 153 17.69 -9.99 -1.47
C SER A 153 16.25 -10.20 -1.02
N CYS A 154 15.43 -10.87 -1.85
CA CYS A 154 14.01 -11.11 -1.63
C CYS A 154 13.69 -12.61 -1.61
N PRO A 155 14.13 -13.37 -0.58
CA PRO A 155 13.87 -14.81 -0.49
C PRO A 155 12.37 -15.07 -0.40
N LEU A 156 11.88 -16.03 -1.18
CA LEU A 156 10.49 -16.48 -1.10
C LEU A 156 10.33 -17.40 0.10
N SER A 157 9.59 -16.96 1.12
CA SER A 157 9.33 -17.77 2.30
C SER A 157 8.06 -18.61 2.20
N SER A 158 8.04 -19.75 2.91
CA SER A 158 6.82 -20.53 3.10
C SER A 158 5.75 -19.74 3.87
N ASP A 159 6.14 -18.86 4.78
CA ASP A 159 5.21 -18.01 5.53
C ASP A 159 4.48 -17.02 4.62
N TYR A 160 5.18 -16.42 3.64
CA TYR A 160 4.53 -15.58 2.63
C TYR A 160 3.48 -16.37 1.84
N MET A 161 3.87 -17.52 1.27
CA MET A 161 2.95 -18.35 0.47
C MET A 161 1.74 -18.84 1.29
N ASN A 162 1.96 -19.20 2.55
CA ASN A 162 0.90 -19.63 3.46
C ASN A 162 -0.06 -18.47 3.82
N ASP A 163 0.46 -17.27 4.07
CA ASP A 163 -0.38 -16.09 4.35
C ASP A 163 -1.23 -15.72 3.14
N MET A 164 -0.64 -15.69 1.94
CA MET A 164 -1.34 -15.44 0.68
C MET A 164 -2.46 -16.45 0.43
N ALA A 165 -2.19 -17.74 0.65
CA ALA A 165 -3.19 -18.81 0.51
C ALA A 165 -4.29 -18.74 1.57
N LYS A 166 -3.94 -18.39 2.81
CA LYS A 166 -4.90 -18.23 3.92
C LYS A 166 -5.85 -17.05 3.72
N LEU A 167 -5.33 -15.93 3.22
CA LEU A 167 -6.14 -14.76 2.87
C LEU A 167 -7.01 -15.04 1.65
N ASN A 168 -6.50 -15.80 0.69
CA ASN A 168 -7.15 -16.19 -0.55
C ASN A 168 -7.58 -14.99 -1.41
N THR A 169 -8.59 -14.24 -0.94
CA THR A 169 -9.06 -13.00 -1.54
C THR A 169 -9.48 -12.00 -0.46
N LEU A 170 -9.35 -10.72 -0.74
CA LEU A 170 -9.78 -9.61 0.12
C LEU A 170 -11.04 -8.91 -0.43
N VAL A 171 -11.61 -9.41 -1.53
CA VAL A 171 -12.75 -8.79 -2.22
C VAL A 171 -13.92 -8.55 -1.26
N ASP A 172 -14.25 -9.54 -0.43
CA ASP A 172 -15.38 -9.45 0.52
C ASP A 172 -15.18 -8.38 1.62
N LEU A 173 -13.91 -7.99 1.87
CA LEU A 173 -13.62 -6.93 2.83
C LEU A 173 -14.04 -5.54 2.29
N GLY A 174 -14.18 -5.39 0.98
CA GLY A 174 -14.68 -4.16 0.35
C GLY A 174 -16.04 -3.72 0.92
N ALA A 175 -16.91 -4.67 1.24
CA ALA A 175 -18.21 -4.42 1.86
C ALA A 175 -18.15 -3.84 3.29
N GLN A 176 -16.99 -3.90 3.95
CA GLN A 176 -16.78 -3.41 5.31
C GLN A 176 -16.12 -2.03 5.34
N ILE A 177 -15.62 -1.55 4.19
CA ILE A 177 -14.94 -0.26 4.08
C ILE A 177 -15.97 0.84 3.80
N ASN A 178 -16.15 1.74 4.78
CA ASN A 178 -17.15 2.80 4.73
C ASN A 178 -16.55 4.22 4.58
N VAL A 179 -15.25 4.33 4.37
CA VAL A 179 -14.54 5.60 4.18
C VAL A 179 -14.48 5.97 2.70
N PRO A 180 -14.27 7.26 2.35
CA PRO A 180 -13.95 7.65 0.97
C PRO A 180 -12.77 6.82 0.45
N TRP A 181 -12.93 6.24 -0.75
CA TRP A 181 -11.95 5.34 -1.33
C TRP A 181 -11.74 5.65 -2.82
N LEU A 182 -10.48 5.80 -3.21
CA LEU A 182 -10.05 5.94 -4.60
C LEU A 182 -9.25 4.70 -5.02
N LEU A 183 -9.65 4.09 -6.12
CA LEU A 183 -8.92 3.04 -6.82
C LEU A 183 -8.25 3.66 -8.05
N VAL A 184 -6.95 3.48 -8.22
CA VAL A 184 -6.20 3.91 -9.42
C VAL A 184 -5.50 2.68 -10.00
N HIS A 185 -5.73 2.38 -11.27
CA HIS A 185 -5.16 1.20 -11.91
C HIS A 185 -4.76 1.47 -13.35
N GLY A 186 -3.66 0.86 -13.79
CA GLY A 186 -3.21 0.89 -15.17
C GLY A 186 -3.91 -0.16 -16.03
N THR A 187 -4.25 0.16 -17.28
CA THR A 187 -4.90 -0.82 -18.17
C THR A 187 -3.93 -1.85 -18.75
N GLU A 188 -2.61 -1.61 -18.65
CA GLU A 188 -1.55 -2.52 -19.11
C GLU A 188 -0.70 -3.04 -17.94
N ASP A 189 -1.32 -3.12 -16.73
CA ASP A 189 -0.69 -3.72 -15.56
C ASP A 189 -0.58 -5.24 -15.75
N ASP A 190 0.64 -5.73 -15.92
CA ASP A 190 0.98 -7.14 -16.13
C ASP A 190 1.33 -7.89 -14.82
N VAL A 191 1.39 -7.18 -13.70
CA VAL A 191 1.69 -7.74 -12.37
C VAL A 191 0.43 -7.97 -11.55
N VAL A 192 -0.42 -6.94 -11.41
CA VAL A 192 -1.74 -7.05 -10.78
C VAL A 192 -2.80 -6.71 -11.83
N PRO A 193 -3.59 -7.69 -12.29
CA PRO A 193 -4.60 -7.44 -13.32
C PRO A 193 -5.64 -6.39 -12.86
N ILE A 194 -6.09 -5.54 -13.78
CA ILE A 194 -7.13 -4.54 -13.50
C ILE A 194 -8.46 -5.18 -13.02
N SER A 195 -8.64 -6.49 -13.24
CA SER A 195 -9.76 -7.25 -12.68
C SER A 195 -9.81 -7.19 -11.16
N ASP A 196 -8.64 -7.12 -10.47
CA ASP A 196 -8.59 -6.99 -9.01
C ASP A 196 -9.32 -5.72 -8.54
N ALA A 197 -9.09 -4.60 -9.22
CA ALA A 197 -9.79 -3.34 -8.93
C ALA A 197 -11.30 -3.44 -9.26
N ASN A 198 -11.67 -4.07 -10.37
CA ASN A 198 -13.07 -4.25 -10.77
C ASN A 198 -13.84 -5.14 -9.79
N ASP A 199 -13.22 -6.23 -9.31
CA ASP A 199 -13.86 -7.20 -8.43
C ASP A 199 -14.10 -6.59 -7.03
N ILE A 200 -13.13 -5.85 -6.48
CA ILE A 200 -13.34 -5.20 -5.19
C ILE A 200 -14.30 -4.02 -5.30
N LEU A 201 -14.29 -3.28 -6.41
CA LEU A 201 -15.23 -2.20 -6.69
C LEU A 201 -16.68 -2.72 -6.71
N ALA A 202 -16.90 -3.90 -7.34
CA ALA A 202 -18.21 -4.53 -7.39
C ALA A 202 -18.76 -4.95 -6.03
N ASN A 203 -17.89 -5.15 -5.03
CA ASN A 203 -18.24 -5.59 -3.68
C ASN A 203 -18.14 -4.46 -2.63
N ALA A 204 -17.66 -3.27 -2.99
CA ALA A 204 -17.47 -2.18 -2.04
C ALA A 204 -18.81 -1.55 -1.63
N ALA A 205 -18.97 -1.28 -0.31
CA ALA A 205 -20.20 -0.69 0.24
C ALA A 205 -20.44 0.76 -0.18
N ASN A 206 -19.36 1.52 -0.41
CA ASN A 206 -19.39 3.01 -0.45
C ASN A 206 -19.13 3.59 -1.86
N ASN A 207 -19.32 2.82 -2.93
CA ASN A 207 -19.07 3.25 -4.31
C ASN A 207 -17.73 3.99 -4.46
N PRO A 208 -16.58 3.32 -4.33
CA PRO A 208 -15.29 3.95 -4.51
C PRO A 208 -15.19 4.66 -5.86
N GLU A 209 -14.44 5.76 -5.91
CA GLU A 209 -14.09 6.35 -7.19
C GLU A 209 -13.04 5.46 -7.86
N PHE A 210 -13.25 5.10 -9.12
CA PHE A 210 -12.31 4.32 -9.91
C PHE A 210 -11.72 5.16 -11.04
N PHE A 211 -10.41 5.22 -11.10
CA PHE A 211 -9.67 5.96 -12.10
C PHE A 211 -8.70 5.04 -12.84
N GLU A 212 -9.06 4.70 -14.07
CA GLU A 212 -8.23 3.93 -14.98
C GLU A 212 -7.24 4.85 -15.70
N ILE A 213 -5.98 4.43 -15.80
CA ILE A 213 -4.96 5.12 -16.59
C ILE A 213 -4.63 4.27 -17.81
N ALA A 214 -5.08 4.71 -18.97
CA ALA A 214 -4.85 3.99 -20.22
C ALA A 214 -3.35 3.84 -20.52
N GLY A 215 -2.91 2.62 -20.82
CA GLY A 215 -1.52 2.31 -21.15
C GLY A 215 -0.55 2.34 -19.97
N ALA A 216 -1.03 2.54 -18.74
CA ALA A 216 -0.16 2.50 -17.58
C ALA A 216 0.15 1.06 -17.16
N ASP A 217 1.40 0.83 -16.80
CA ASP A 217 1.92 -0.39 -16.18
C ASP A 217 1.73 -0.37 -14.65
N HIS A 218 2.21 -1.43 -13.98
CA HIS A 218 2.09 -1.63 -12.53
C HIS A 218 2.66 -0.51 -11.66
N VAL A 219 3.72 0.15 -12.11
CA VAL A 219 4.41 1.21 -11.35
C VAL A 219 4.17 2.61 -11.92
N PHE A 220 3.22 2.74 -12.84
CA PHE A 220 2.86 4.00 -13.49
C PHE A 220 4.05 4.68 -14.18
N SER A 221 4.79 3.93 -14.99
CA SER A 221 5.99 4.43 -15.65
C SER A 221 5.70 5.57 -16.63
N ASN A 222 6.74 6.36 -16.94
CA ASN A 222 6.73 7.41 -17.96
C ASN A 222 5.65 8.49 -17.74
N GLU A 223 4.82 8.75 -18.73
CA GLU A 223 3.78 9.80 -18.69
C GLU A 223 2.67 9.46 -17.67
N SER A 224 2.41 8.19 -17.42
CA SER A 224 1.41 7.70 -16.47
C SER A 224 1.70 8.14 -15.04
N LEU A 225 2.98 8.32 -14.69
CA LEU A 225 3.39 8.77 -13.36
C LEU A 225 2.78 10.13 -13.02
N GLN A 226 2.92 11.10 -13.94
CA GLN A 226 2.36 12.43 -13.67
C GLN A 226 0.84 12.45 -13.67
N VAL A 227 0.20 11.59 -14.48
CA VAL A 227 -1.26 11.44 -14.48
C VAL A 227 -1.74 10.89 -13.14
N MET A 228 -1.10 9.83 -12.62
CA MET A 228 -1.39 9.24 -11.31
C MET A 228 -1.17 10.26 -10.19
N VAL A 229 -0.03 10.94 -10.15
CA VAL A 229 0.30 11.94 -9.12
C VAL A 229 -0.73 13.07 -9.10
N ASN A 230 -1.06 13.64 -10.26
CA ASN A 230 -2.03 14.73 -10.37
C ASN A 230 -3.40 14.29 -9.86
N LYS A 231 -3.89 13.11 -10.28
CA LYS A 231 -5.17 12.57 -9.84
C LYS A 231 -5.24 12.37 -8.34
N VAL A 232 -4.22 11.73 -7.76
CA VAL A 232 -4.17 11.45 -6.32
C VAL A 232 -4.10 12.76 -5.52
N VAL A 233 -3.23 13.70 -5.91
CA VAL A 233 -3.09 14.99 -5.22
C VAL A 233 -4.39 15.79 -5.25
N GLU A 234 -5.05 15.87 -6.40
CA GLU A 234 -6.34 16.56 -6.54
C GLU A 234 -7.40 15.93 -5.65
N TRP A 235 -7.50 14.60 -5.68
CA TRP A 235 -8.48 13.86 -4.91
C TRP A 235 -8.23 13.99 -3.40
N VAL A 236 -7.00 13.83 -2.93
CA VAL A 236 -6.63 13.99 -1.51
C VAL A 236 -6.96 15.41 -1.02
N LYS A 237 -6.70 16.45 -1.82
CA LYS A 237 -7.09 17.85 -1.47
C LYS A 237 -8.57 17.99 -1.22
N SER A 238 -9.41 17.28 -1.95
CA SER A 238 -10.86 17.30 -1.73
C SER A 238 -11.28 16.62 -0.43
N GLN A 239 -10.49 15.69 0.09
CA GLN A 239 -10.77 14.97 1.33
C GLN A 239 -10.17 15.65 2.58
N ALA A 240 -9.15 16.49 2.40
CA ALA A 240 -8.43 17.16 3.49
C ALA A 240 -9.15 18.44 4.00
N ASN A 241 -10.17 18.91 3.30
CA ASN A 241 -10.95 20.14 3.64
C ASN A 241 -12.12 19.87 4.60
#